data_bffb29e6f4f151b0dfa36e82f745db2e
#
_entry.id   bffb29e6f4f151b0dfa36e82f745db2e
#
_cell.length_a   1.000
_cell.length_b   1.000
_cell.length_c   1.000
_cell.angle_alpha   90.00
_cell.angle_beta   90.00
_cell.angle_gamma   90.00
#
_symmetry.space_group_name_H-M   'P 1'
#
loop_
_entity.id
_entity.type
_entity.pdbx_description
1 polymer ?
#
loop_
_entity_poly.entity_id
_entity_poly.type
_entity_poly.pdbx_seq_one_letter_code
_entity_poly.pdbx_strand_id
1 'polypeptide(L)'
;MTQTLILGHERVDDIPLIIGLANKLHLAEVLDHHMGTHRLQQGLHNGQLAVGWLAYILSQADHRKSAVRDWANGRPHTLEYLLGHPIRAVEFSDDRLGGVLYRLSEDATWDAIERSLWTATVTVYEFTLAGIRLDSTTSYGYHRVTDEGVRQRGHSKDHRPDLPQLKVMAAAAEPSGHLIACDVHAGQCADDPLYTPLLQRVRGIVGRPGLLYAGDCKMAALSTRAEIAAHHDFYLMPLPRTGETATQVDSWITAIVEGVQETTLLWDGERMRGAGYEFERPLRAMVDGSPVYWTERVQVVRSPTLAQRQQATLEKRWAAAEAELRALTPPPGRGKRQLRDADTLQAAMTRVLERHDVAGLLTATWERHETTVTGYVGRGRGGPDRPTRTQVQVRYALTGVRRNEEAIAARRHRLGWRVQVTNAPADRLSLCQAVRHYRGGWSLARAFHLLKDLPLGLSPLFVWKAEQITGLTRLLTLALRLLTLVETQVRHGLEQRQESVAGLYEGAPTRTTERPTGTRILQAFARAQLTLTHVRMGRSTGWYLTPLSSLHERLLQHLHLPTSLYTALADNSS
;
A
#
# COMPACT_ATOMS: atom_id res chain seq x y z
N MET A 1 -29.06 -57.87 6.72
CA MET A 1 -29.38 -56.44 6.68
C MET A 1 -28.17 -55.69 6.14
N THR A 2 -28.27 -55.14 4.98
CA THR A 2 -27.20 -54.33 4.35
C THR A 2 -27.05 -53.06 5.17
N GLN A 3 -25.93 -52.92 5.87
CA GLN A 3 -25.66 -51.67 6.59
C GLN A 3 -25.38 -50.56 5.57
N THR A 4 -26.15 -49.49 5.61
CA THR A 4 -25.96 -48.35 4.72
C THR A 4 -24.72 -47.58 5.17
N LEU A 5 -23.74 -47.42 4.28
CA LEU A 5 -22.58 -46.56 4.47
C LEU A 5 -22.97 -45.13 4.16
N ILE A 6 -22.78 -44.21 5.11
CA ILE A 6 -22.97 -42.77 4.93
C ILE A 6 -21.60 -42.11 5.00
N LEU A 7 -21.27 -41.31 3.98
CA LEU A 7 -20.04 -40.55 3.91
C LEU A 7 -20.37 -39.06 3.92
N GLY A 8 -19.71 -38.29 4.79
CA GLY A 8 -19.72 -36.85 4.79
C GLY A 8 -18.30 -36.31 4.61
N HIS A 9 -18.13 -35.17 4.00
CA HIS A 9 -16.83 -34.56 3.77
C HIS A 9 -16.85 -33.08 4.15
N GLU A 10 -15.83 -32.62 4.88
CA GLU A 10 -15.58 -31.21 5.17
C GLU A 10 -14.19 -30.81 4.64
N ARG A 11 -14.10 -29.76 3.86
CA ARG A 11 -12.83 -29.16 3.44
C ARG A 11 -12.27 -28.36 4.60
N VAL A 12 -11.10 -28.75 5.07
CA VAL A 12 -10.42 -28.17 6.25
C VAL A 12 -9.37 -27.15 5.83
N ASP A 13 -8.53 -27.53 4.88
CA ASP A 13 -7.49 -26.70 4.24
C ASP A 13 -6.67 -25.86 5.25
N ASP A 14 -6.65 -24.55 5.13
CA ASP A 14 -5.92 -23.58 5.96
C ASP A 14 -6.72 -23.07 7.18
N ILE A 15 -7.97 -23.51 7.35
CA ILE A 15 -8.88 -23.01 8.40
C ILE A 15 -8.32 -23.25 9.81
N PRO A 16 -7.83 -24.46 10.18
CA PRO A 16 -7.26 -24.67 11.51
C PRO A 16 -6.04 -23.79 11.77
N LEU A 17 -5.18 -23.58 10.77
CA LEU A 17 -4.04 -22.68 10.89
C LEU A 17 -4.49 -21.25 11.21
N ILE A 18 -5.47 -20.71 10.47
CA ILE A 18 -5.96 -19.33 10.65
C ILE A 18 -6.60 -19.16 12.02
N ILE A 19 -7.52 -20.06 12.39
CA ILE A 19 -8.19 -20.02 13.71
C ILE A 19 -7.20 -20.28 14.84
N GLY A 20 -6.25 -21.20 14.66
CA GLY A 20 -5.20 -21.47 15.64
C GLY A 20 -4.31 -20.25 15.93
N LEU A 21 -3.99 -19.45 14.91
CA LEU A 21 -3.30 -18.17 15.11
C LEU A 21 -4.17 -17.14 15.83
N ALA A 22 -5.45 -17.06 15.47
CA ALA A 22 -6.39 -16.18 16.14
C ALA A 22 -6.55 -16.55 17.62
N ASN A 23 -6.66 -17.84 17.94
CA ASN A 23 -6.74 -18.35 19.31
C ASN A 23 -5.45 -18.07 20.10
N LYS A 24 -4.27 -18.18 19.47
CA LYS A 24 -2.98 -17.86 20.12
C LYS A 24 -2.89 -16.38 20.51
N LEU A 25 -3.58 -15.50 19.81
CA LEU A 25 -3.71 -14.08 20.12
C LEU A 25 -4.90 -13.76 21.04
N HIS A 26 -5.67 -14.75 21.45
CA HIS A 26 -6.95 -14.56 22.16
C HIS A 26 -7.87 -13.59 21.42
N LEU A 27 -7.89 -13.67 20.07
CA LEU A 27 -8.59 -12.67 19.25
C LEU A 27 -10.10 -12.66 19.50
N ALA A 28 -10.73 -13.84 19.65
CA ALA A 28 -12.16 -13.92 19.92
C ALA A 28 -12.50 -13.29 21.27
N GLU A 29 -11.73 -13.60 22.32
CA GLU A 29 -11.91 -13.06 23.67
C GLU A 29 -11.68 -11.55 23.73
N VAL A 30 -10.66 -11.03 23.05
CA VAL A 30 -10.40 -9.58 22.92
C VAL A 30 -11.59 -8.89 22.25
N LEU A 31 -12.07 -9.45 21.15
CA LEU A 31 -13.21 -8.89 20.44
C LEU A 31 -14.49 -8.93 21.29
N ASP A 32 -14.77 -10.05 21.96
CA ASP A 32 -15.96 -10.20 22.83
C ASP A 32 -15.91 -9.25 24.03
N HIS A 33 -14.73 -9.06 24.61
CA HIS A 33 -14.54 -8.13 25.73
C HIS A 33 -14.92 -6.69 25.37
N HIS A 34 -14.48 -6.22 24.20
CA HIS A 34 -14.69 -4.83 23.79
C HIS A 34 -15.99 -4.60 23.02
N MET A 35 -16.44 -5.54 22.20
CA MET A 35 -17.71 -5.42 21.49
C MET A 35 -18.92 -5.69 22.39
N GLY A 36 -18.72 -6.40 23.49
CA GLY A 36 -19.78 -6.87 24.37
C GLY A 36 -20.67 -7.92 23.70
N THR A 37 -21.38 -8.67 24.53
CA THR A 37 -22.37 -9.67 24.08
C THR A 37 -23.71 -9.32 24.66
N HIS A 38 -24.75 -9.31 23.83
CA HIS A 38 -26.08 -9.07 24.34
C HIS A 38 -26.51 -10.25 25.24
N ARG A 39 -27.02 -9.97 26.44
CA ARG A 39 -27.40 -10.97 27.46
C ARG A 39 -28.33 -12.09 26.96
N LEU A 40 -29.09 -11.85 25.90
CA LEU A 40 -29.99 -12.81 25.28
C LEU A 40 -29.37 -13.47 24.02
N GLN A 41 -28.13 -13.17 23.69
CA GLN A 41 -27.45 -13.78 22.53
C GLN A 41 -27.19 -15.25 22.84
N GLN A 42 -27.68 -16.12 21.97
CA GLN A 42 -27.44 -17.56 22.03
C GLN A 42 -26.45 -17.95 20.94
N GLY A 43 -25.68 -19.02 21.18
CA GLY A 43 -24.68 -19.55 20.24
C GLY A 43 -23.39 -18.74 20.22
N LEU A 44 -22.72 -18.65 19.08
CA LEU A 44 -21.45 -17.95 18.96
C LEU A 44 -21.52 -16.50 19.41
N HIS A 45 -20.50 -16.05 20.12
CA HIS A 45 -20.32 -14.64 20.47
C HIS A 45 -19.78 -13.84 19.27
N ASN A 46 -19.76 -12.51 19.39
CA ASN A 46 -19.33 -11.61 18.32
C ASN A 46 -17.88 -11.86 17.90
N GLY A 47 -16.98 -12.13 18.85
CA GLY A 47 -15.59 -12.44 18.59
C GLY A 47 -15.40 -13.76 17.86
N GLN A 48 -16.14 -14.82 18.28
CA GLN A 48 -16.14 -16.10 17.59
C GLN A 48 -16.68 -15.98 16.15
N LEU A 49 -17.76 -15.21 15.95
CA LEU A 49 -18.31 -14.88 14.62
C LEU A 49 -17.27 -14.16 13.74
N ALA A 50 -16.58 -13.17 14.32
CA ALA A 50 -15.54 -12.44 13.62
C ALA A 50 -14.36 -13.37 13.23
N VAL A 51 -13.88 -14.23 14.13
CA VAL A 51 -12.80 -15.18 13.86
C VAL A 51 -13.20 -16.19 12.78
N GLY A 52 -14.42 -16.74 12.83
CA GLY A 52 -14.93 -17.61 11.77
C GLY A 52 -15.02 -16.89 10.42
N TRP A 53 -15.44 -15.63 10.42
CA TRP A 53 -15.49 -14.83 9.19
C TRP A 53 -14.09 -14.48 8.67
N LEU A 54 -13.12 -14.18 9.53
CA LEU A 54 -11.73 -13.98 9.16
C LEU A 54 -11.14 -15.24 8.50
N ALA A 55 -11.46 -16.43 9.03
CA ALA A 55 -11.07 -17.69 8.41
C ALA A 55 -11.67 -17.85 7.02
N TYR A 56 -12.94 -17.51 6.83
CA TYR A 56 -13.57 -17.47 5.50
C TYR A 56 -12.87 -16.50 4.54
N ILE A 57 -12.63 -15.25 4.98
CA ILE A 57 -12.00 -14.22 4.15
C ILE A 57 -10.63 -14.67 3.65
N LEU A 58 -9.79 -15.18 4.56
CA LEU A 58 -8.42 -15.57 4.22
C LEU A 58 -8.36 -16.85 3.39
N SER A 59 -9.25 -17.81 3.66
CA SER A 59 -9.30 -19.10 2.97
C SER A 59 -9.93 -19.00 1.58
N GLN A 60 -11.00 -18.19 1.42
CA GLN A 60 -11.77 -18.10 0.17
C GLN A 60 -11.46 -16.86 -0.66
N ALA A 61 -10.63 -15.95 -0.14
CA ALA A 61 -10.39 -14.63 -0.74
C ALA A 61 -11.71 -13.87 -1.06
N ASP A 62 -12.68 -13.98 -0.17
CA ASP A 62 -14.02 -13.39 -0.30
C ASP A 62 -14.48 -12.85 1.06
N HIS A 63 -15.07 -11.67 1.09
CA HIS A 63 -15.58 -11.06 2.32
C HIS A 63 -17.11 -10.88 2.33
N ARG A 64 -17.84 -11.41 1.33
CA ARG A 64 -19.29 -11.26 1.21
C ARG A 64 -20.00 -11.97 2.35
N LYS A 65 -20.75 -11.21 3.15
CA LYS A 65 -21.54 -11.74 4.28
C LYS A 65 -22.49 -12.88 3.88
N SER A 66 -23.14 -12.73 2.71
CA SER A 66 -24.12 -13.69 2.22
C SER A 66 -23.55 -15.09 1.94
N ALA A 67 -22.26 -15.20 1.68
CA ALA A 67 -21.61 -16.48 1.37
C ALA A 67 -21.04 -17.21 2.59
N VAL A 68 -20.83 -16.49 3.71
CA VAL A 68 -20.21 -17.07 4.93
C VAL A 68 -21.06 -18.19 5.51
N ARG A 69 -22.39 -18.02 5.56
CA ARG A 69 -23.30 -19.03 6.12
C ARG A 69 -23.21 -20.37 5.41
N ASP A 70 -23.26 -20.36 4.08
CA ASP A 70 -23.20 -21.60 3.30
C ASP A 70 -21.83 -22.26 3.40
N TRP A 71 -20.76 -21.44 3.44
CA TRP A 71 -19.42 -21.92 3.69
C TRP A 71 -19.29 -22.58 5.07
N ALA A 72 -19.86 -21.99 6.13
CA ALA A 72 -19.84 -22.55 7.48
C ALA A 72 -20.69 -23.82 7.62
N ASN A 73 -21.86 -23.85 6.99
CA ASN A 73 -22.74 -25.03 6.97
C ASN A 73 -22.09 -26.25 6.26
N GLY A 74 -21.12 -26.02 5.37
CA GLY A 74 -20.36 -27.08 4.72
C GLY A 74 -19.22 -27.68 5.57
N ARG A 75 -19.00 -27.19 6.80
CA ARG A 75 -17.93 -27.62 7.72
C ARG A 75 -18.27 -27.43 9.20
N PRO A 76 -19.45 -27.87 9.64
CA PRO A 76 -19.92 -27.64 11.00
C PRO A 76 -19.02 -28.27 12.05
N HIS A 77 -18.56 -29.51 11.86
CA HIS A 77 -17.70 -30.20 12.80
C HIS A 77 -16.34 -29.52 12.98
N THR A 78 -15.71 -29.14 11.85
CA THR A 78 -14.44 -28.41 11.87
C THR A 78 -14.55 -27.08 12.63
N LEU A 79 -15.59 -26.30 12.35
CA LEU A 79 -15.79 -24.99 13.01
C LEU A 79 -16.23 -25.14 14.47
N GLU A 80 -17.08 -26.14 14.79
CA GLU A 80 -17.48 -26.44 16.16
C GLU A 80 -16.28 -26.78 17.04
N TYR A 81 -15.39 -27.64 16.54
CA TYR A 81 -14.16 -27.98 17.24
C TYR A 81 -13.25 -26.77 17.46
N LEU A 82 -13.00 -25.99 16.41
CA LEU A 82 -12.04 -24.88 16.44
C LEU A 82 -12.55 -23.63 17.19
N LEU A 83 -13.87 -23.37 17.18
CA LEU A 83 -14.51 -22.25 17.86
C LEU A 83 -15.04 -22.63 19.25
N GLY A 84 -15.03 -23.92 19.60
CA GLY A 84 -15.43 -24.43 20.92
C GLY A 84 -16.94 -24.28 21.20
N HIS A 85 -17.77 -24.18 20.15
CA HIS A 85 -19.20 -24.01 20.31
C HIS A 85 -19.99 -24.62 19.13
N PRO A 86 -21.17 -25.26 19.37
CA PRO A 86 -22.01 -25.83 18.31
C PRO A 86 -22.36 -24.82 17.20
N ILE A 87 -22.22 -25.21 15.97
CA ILE A 87 -22.50 -24.38 14.79
C ILE A 87 -23.92 -24.63 14.31
N ARG A 88 -24.81 -23.70 14.63
CA ARG A 88 -26.19 -23.72 14.14
C ARG A 88 -26.31 -23.01 12.79
N ALA A 89 -27.29 -23.36 11.98
CA ALA A 89 -27.52 -22.79 10.65
C ALA A 89 -27.69 -21.25 10.64
N VAL A 90 -28.00 -20.65 11.79
CA VAL A 90 -28.24 -19.20 11.94
C VAL A 90 -26.99 -18.44 12.41
N GLU A 91 -25.89 -19.12 12.78
CA GLU A 91 -24.74 -18.46 13.41
C GLU A 91 -24.11 -17.39 12.50
N PHE A 92 -23.86 -17.69 11.25
CA PHE A 92 -23.26 -16.77 10.28
C PHE A 92 -24.32 -16.10 9.39
N SER A 93 -25.50 -15.78 9.95
CA SER A 93 -26.51 -15.03 9.21
C SER A 93 -26.08 -13.60 8.92
N ASP A 94 -26.65 -12.99 7.87
CA ASP A 94 -26.34 -11.61 7.46
C ASP A 94 -26.53 -10.60 8.58
N ASP A 95 -27.58 -10.76 9.39
CA ASP A 95 -27.88 -9.87 10.51
C ASP A 95 -26.82 -9.98 11.62
N ARG A 96 -26.39 -11.18 11.98
CA ARG A 96 -25.36 -11.39 13.01
C ARG A 96 -24.01 -10.83 12.58
N LEU A 97 -23.60 -11.12 11.34
CA LEU A 97 -22.38 -10.53 10.76
C LEU A 97 -22.51 -9.02 10.62
N GLY A 98 -23.69 -8.50 10.28
CA GLY A 98 -24.00 -7.07 10.29
C GLY A 98 -23.82 -6.44 11.68
N GLY A 99 -24.21 -7.12 12.74
CA GLY A 99 -23.98 -6.72 14.13
C GLY A 99 -22.49 -6.62 14.49
N VAL A 100 -21.67 -7.59 14.04
CA VAL A 100 -20.21 -7.52 14.21
C VAL A 100 -19.62 -6.28 13.54
N LEU A 101 -20.03 -5.97 12.28
CA LEU A 101 -19.55 -4.78 11.59
C LEU A 101 -19.96 -3.49 12.29
N TYR A 102 -21.18 -3.42 12.80
CA TYR A 102 -21.65 -2.27 13.55
C TYR A 102 -20.77 -2.01 14.79
N ARG A 103 -20.47 -3.04 15.60
CA ARG A 103 -19.58 -2.91 16.75
C ARG A 103 -18.16 -2.52 16.37
N LEU A 104 -17.62 -3.11 15.31
CA LEU A 104 -16.31 -2.74 14.79
C LEU A 104 -16.27 -1.31 14.23
N SER A 105 -17.41 -0.70 13.88
CA SER A 105 -17.45 0.69 13.39
C SER A 105 -17.35 1.74 14.49
N GLU A 106 -17.61 1.38 15.75
CA GLU A 106 -17.52 2.28 16.90
C GLU A 106 -16.05 2.58 17.23
N ASP A 107 -15.65 3.86 17.16
CA ASP A 107 -14.24 4.26 17.28
C ASP A 107 -13.63 3.90 18.64
N ALA A 108 -14.34 4.14 19.74
CA ALA A 108 -13.86 3.80 21.08
C ALA A 108 -13.65 2.27 21.25
N THR A 109 -14.57 1.47 20.71
CA THR A 109 -14.48 0.00 20.69
C THR A 109 -13.27 -0.44 19.86
N TRP A 110 -13.08 0.17 18.69
CA TRP A 110 -11.97 -0.15 17.82
C TRP A 110 -10.60 0.20 18.44
N ASP A 111 -10.48 1.37 19.06
CA ASP A 111 -9.25 1.80 19.76
C ASP A 111 -8.87 0.82 20.89
N ALA A 112 -9.85 0.36 21.65
CA ALA A 112 -9.63 -0.60 22.72
C ALA A 112 -9.21 -1.97 22.17
N ILE A 113 -9.83 -2.44 21.07
CA ILE A 113 -9.46 -3.67 20.37
C ILE A 113 -8.01 -3.60 19.90
N GLU A 114 -7.60 -2.53 19.19
CA GLU A 114 -6.24 -2.42 18.66
C GLU A 114 -5.19 -2.37 19.76
N ARG A 115 -5.47 -1.71 20.88
CA ARG A 115 -4.58 -1.69 22.06
C ARG A 115 -4.38 -3.09 22.64
N SER A 116 -5.47 -3.82 22.84
CA SER A 116 -5.40 -5.19 23.39
C SER A 116 -4.70 -6.14 22.43
N LEU A 117 -4.97 -6.05 21.13
CA LEU A 117 -4.31 -6.87 20.11
C LEU A 117 -2.83 -6.56 19.98
N TRP A 118 -2.43 -5.29 20.06
CA TRP A 118 -1.02 -4.94 20.06
C TRP A 118 -0.29 -5.55 21.26
N THR A 119 -0.86 -5.42 22.46
CA THR A 119 -0.33 -6.02 23.69
C THR A 119 -0.21 -7.53 23.55
N ALA A 120 -1.25 -8.23 23.07
CA ALA A 120 -1.22 -9.67 22.84
C ALA A 120 -0.14 -10.06 21.81
N THR A 121 -0.04 -9.32 20.70
CA THR A 121 0.96 -9.57 19.65
C THR A 121 2.39 -9.45 20.18
N VAL A 122 2.68 -8.38 20.93
CA VAL A 122 4.02 -8.16 21.49
C VAL A 122 4.36 -9.25 22.52
N THR A 123 3.40 -9.62 23.36
CA THR A 123 3.61 -10.65 24.40
C THR A 123 3.82 -12.04 23.79
N VAL A 124 3.00 -12.43 22.81
CA VAL A 124 3.02 -13.78 22.24
C VAL A 124 4.23 -13.98 21.31
N TYR A 125 4.64 -12.95 20.58
CA TYR A 125 5.66 -13.08 19.52
C TYR A 125 6.95 -12.31 19.82
N GLU A 126 7.11 -11.76 21.03
CA GLU A 126 8.30 -10.96 21.42
C GLU A 126 8.66 -9.91 20.36
N PHE A 127 7.67 -9.17 19.89
CA PHE A 127 7.74 -8.39 18.67
C PHE A 127 8.71 -7.21 18.81
N THR A 128 9.78 -7.20 18.01
CA THR A 128 10.77 -6.11 18.02
C THR A 128 10.28 -4.94 17.17
N LEU A 129 10.19 -3.76 17.76
CA LEU A 129 9.77 -2.54 17.11
C LEU A 129 10.99 -1.66 16.79
N ALA A 130 11.47 -1.70 15.56
CA ALA A 130 12.60 -0.88 15.10
C ALA A 130 12.15 0.53 14.68
N GLY A 131 10.91 0.69 14.27
CA GLY A 131 10.26 1.94 13.90
C GLY A 131 8.80 1.72 13.57
N ILE A 132 8.09 2.81 13.32
CA ILE A 132 6.68 2.82 12.97
C ILE A 132 6.50 3.62 11.68
N ARG A 133 5.93 3.00 10.67
CA ARG A 133 5.65 3.68 9.42
C ARG A 133 4.19 4.08 9.34
N LEU A 134 3.96 5.36 8.99
CA LEU A 134 2.63 5.89 8.76
C LEU A 134 2.46 6.23 7.28
N ASP A 135 1.31 5.88 6.73
CA ASP A 135 0.91 6.27 5.37
C ASP A 135 -0.62 6.15 5.24
N SER A 136 -1.15 6.68 4.16
CA SER A 136 -2.56 6.57 3.78
C SER A 136 -2.72 5.87 2.45
N THR A 137 -3.89 5.25 2.26
CA THR A 137 -4.32 4.76 0.96
C THR A 137 -5.77 5.12 0.71
N THR A 138 -6.19 5.11 -0.56
CA THR A 138 -7.61 5.27 -0.94
C THR A 138 -8.11 3.98 -1.55
N SER A 139 -9.41 3.71 -1.40
CA SER A 139 -10.09 2.61 -2.07
C SER A 139 -11.36 3.16 -2.72
N TYR A 140 -11.46 3.07 -4.04
CA TYR A 140 -12.64 3.50 -4.78
C TYR A 140 -13.73 2.44 -4.80
N GLY A 141 -14.97 2.85 -5.13
CA GLY A 141 -16.09 1.94 -5.31
C GLY A 141 -17.26 2.62 -6.02
N TYR A 142 -18.19 1.82 -6.49
CA TYR A 142 -19.39 2.30 -7.21
C TYR A 142 -20.56 2.58 -6.25
N HIS A 143 -20.26 3.22 -5.12
CA HIS A 143 -21.23 3.56 -4.10
C HIS A 143 -21.88 4.91 -4.38
N ARG A 144 -23.11 5.09 -3.92
CA ARG A 144 -23.76 6.40 -3.92
C ARG A 144 -23.08 7.27 -2.87
N VAL A 145 -22.78 8.52 -3.22
CA VAL A 145 -22.30 9.53 -2.28
C VAL A 145 -23.49 10.01 -1.44
N THR A 146 -23.31 10.05 -0.12
CA THR A 146 -24.25 10.63 0.84
C THR A 146 -23.49 11.60 1.75
N ASP A 147 -24.16 12.60 2.31
CA ASP A 147 -23.49 13.66 3.09
C ASP A 147 -22.71 13.13 4.31
N GLU A 148 -23.22 12.10 4.96
CA GLU A 148 -22.60 11.45 6.13
C GLU A 148 -21.78 10.20 5.77
N GLY A 149 -21.69 9.85 4.49
CA GLY A 149 -21.03 8.63 4.03
C GLY A 149 -19.51 8.75 4.01
N VAL A 150 -18.81 7.68 4.34
CA VAL A 150 -17.34 7.61 4.25
C VAL A 150 -16.85 7.54 2.79
N ARG A 151 -17.73 7.17 1.85
CA ARG A 151 -17.43 7.15 0.41
C ARG A 151 -17.72 8.52 -0.20
N GLN A 152 -16.65 9.29 -0.43
CA GLN A 152 -16.70 10.66 -0.95
C GLN A 152 -15.75 10.82 -2.13
N ARG A 153 -16.04 11.78 -3.04
CA ARG A 153 -15.11 12.13 -4.12
C ARG A 153 -13.98 13.01 -3.58
N GLY A 154 -12.74 12.68 -3.95
CA GLY A 154 -11.55 13.39 -3.48
C GLY A 154 -10.31 12.99 -4.27
N HIS A 155 -9.14 13.32 -3.74
CA HIS A 155 -7.88 12.94 -4.36
C HIS A 155 -7.70 11.42 -4.32
N SER A 156 -7.63 10.78 -5.49
CA SER A 156 -7.52 9.33 -5.63
C SER A 156 -6.07 8.90 -5.83
N LYS A 157 -5.54 8.09 -4.91
CA LYS A 157 -4.26 7.41 -5.09
C LYS A 157 -4.32 6.28 -6.14
N ASP A 158 -5.54 5.86 -6.51
CA ASP A 158 -5.81 4.83 -7.52
C ASP A 158 -6.10 5.42 -8.92
N HIS A 159 -5.87 6.72 -9.12
CA HIS A 159 -6.12 7.44 -10.38
C HIS A 159 -7.58 7.37 -10.87
N ARG A 160 -8.55 7.25 -9.94
CA ARG A 160 -10.00 7.21 -10.21
C ARG A 160 -10.74 8.34 -9.48
N PRO A 161 -10.42 9.62 -9.77
CA PRO A 161 -11.11 10.76 -9.14
C PRO A 161 -12.60 10.86 -9.55
N ASP A 162 -13.01 10.15 -10.60
CA ASP A 162 -14.37 10.03 -11.08
C ASP A 162 -15.26 9.19 -10.14
N LEU A 163 -14.69 8.33 -9.31
CA LEU A 163 -15.40 7.46 -8.38
C LEU A 163 -15.29 7.91 -6.92
N PRO A 164 -16.34 7.69 -6.12
CA PRO A 164 -16.25 7.88 -4.68
C PRO A 164 -15.30 6.88 -4.06
N GLN A 165 -14.57 7.33 -3.05
CA GLN A 165 -13.54 6.57 -2.37
C GLN A 165 -13.62 6.75 -0.87
N LEU A 166 -13.11 5.81 -0.11
CA LEU A 166 -12.76 5.97 1.29
C LEU A 166 -11.25 6.10 1.43
N LYS A 167 -10.80 6.63 2.54
CA LYS A 167 -9.39 6.73 2.90
C LYS A 167 -9.09 5.87 4.12
N VAL A 168 -7.98 5.16 4.07
CA VAL A 168 -7.45 4.40 5.20
C VAL A 168 -6.10 5.00 5.58
N MET A 169 -6.00 5.51 6.82
CA MET A 169 -4.72 5.85 7.45
C MET A 169 -4.26 4.65 8.25
N ALA A 170 -2.98 4.30 8.18
CA ALA A 170 -2.45 3.18 8.95
C ALA A 170 -1.06 3.45 9.49
N ALA A 171 -0.79 2.87 10.65
CA ALA A 171 0.52 2.78 11.25
C ALA A 171 0.94 1.31 11.36
N ALA A 172 2.12 0.98 10.88
CA ALA A 172 2.66 -0.38 10.88
C ALA A 172 4.04 -0.45 11.53
N ALA A 173 4.28 -1.51 12.25
CA ALA A 173 5.57 -1.83 12.84
C ALA A 173 6.59 -2.20 11.78
N GLU A 174 7.78 -1.64 11.84
CA GLU A 174 8.90 -2.02 10.97
C GLU A 174 9.87 -2.97 11.69
N PRO A 175 10.44 -3.94 10.97
CA PRO A 175 10.36 -4.18 9.51
C PRO A 175 9.19 -5.09 9.05
N SER A 176 8.36 -5.57 9.95
CA SER A 176 7.34 -6.59 9.67
C SER A 176 6.18 -6.13 8.77
N GLY A 177 5.83 -4.84 8.85
CA GLY A 177 4.61 -4.32 8.22
C GLY A 177 3.32 -4.68 8.98
N HIS A 178 3.43 -5.24 10.19
CA HIS A 178 2.28 -5.56 11.03
C HIS A 178 1.57 -4.28 11.50
N LEU A 179 0.26 -4.19 11.28
CA LEU A 179 -0.51 -3.00 11.63
C LEU A 179 -0.61 -2.82 13.15
N ILE A 180 -0.32 -1.60 13.62
CA ILE A 180 -0.52 -1.16 15.00
C ILE A 180 -1.89 -0.51 15.12
N ALA A 181 -2.15 0.48 14.26
CA ALA A 181 -3.39 1.24 14.24
C ALA A 181 -3.86 1.50 12.80
N CYS A 182 -5.19 1.63 12.65
CA CYS A 182 -5.82 1.91 11.37
C CYS A 182 -7.09 2.74 11.57
N ASP A 183 -7.19 3.85 10.82
CA ASP A 183 -8.35 4.76 10.80
C ASP A 183 -9.00 4.77 9.43
N VAL A 184 -10.34 4.82 9.42
CA VAL A 184 -11.15 4.93 8.20
C VAL A 184 -11.75 6.32 8.14
N HIS A 185 -11.46 7.05 7.05
CA HIS A 185 -11.90 8.42 6.85
C HIS A 185 -12.66 8.59 5.54
N ALA A 186 -13.43 9.67 5.46
CA ALA A 186 -14.11 10.04 4.24
C ALA A 186 -13.09 10.41 3.15
N GLY A 187 -13.41 10.04 1.90
CA GLY A 187 -12.48 10.11 0.77
C GLY A 187 -12.00 11.51 0.40
N GLN A 188 -12.72 12.57 0.76
CA GLN A 188 -12.33 13.95 0.53
C GLN A 188 -11.34 14.52 1.56
N CYS A 189 -11.13 13.84 2.69
CA CYS A 189 -10.23 14.33 3.73
C CYS A 189 -8.80 14.51 3.16
N ALA A 190 -8.13 15.61 3.50
CA ALA A 190 -6.71 15.78 3.24
C ALA A 190 -5.89 14.83 4.11
N ASP A 191 -4.69 14.45 3.67
CA ASP A 191 -3.83 13.53 4.45
C ASP A 191 -3.16 14.23 5.64
N ASP A 192 -2.71 15.46 5.45
CA ASP A 192 -1.86 16.19 6.41
C ASP A 192 -2.47 16.27 7.83
N PRO A 193 -3.76 16.62 8.05
CA PRO A 193 -4.34 16.70 9.38
C PRO A 193 -4.58 15.34 10.05
N LEU A 194 -4.50 14.23 9.29
CA LEU A 194 -4.78 12.89 9.80
C LEU A 194 -3.57 12.26 10.49
N TYR A 195 -2.36 12.81 10.30
CA TYR A 195 -1.15 12.25 10.92
C TYR A 195 -1.11 12.45 12.44
N THR A 196 -1.40 13.64 12.94
CA THR A 196 -1.34 13.92 14.39
C THR A 196 -2.28 13.04 15.21
N PRO A 197 -3.58 12.89 14.88
CA PRO A 197 -4.46 11.97 15.60
C PRO A 197 -3.96 10.52 15.58
N LEU A 198 -3.48 10.03 14.43
CA LEU A 198 -2.93 8.68 14.33
C LEU A 198 -1.66 8.51 15.17
N LEU A 199 -0.76 9.50 15.21
CA LEU A 199 0.43 9.49 16.06
C LEU A 199 0.08 9.40 17.54
N GLN A 200 -0.87 10.22 18.01
CA GLN A 200 -1.35 10.21 19.40
C GLN A 200 -1.93 8.84 19.77
N ARG A 201 -2.73 8.27 18.88
CA ARG A 201 -3.32 6.95 19.06
C ARG A 201 -2.28 5.84 19.11
N VAL A 202 -1.31 5.83 18.17
CA VAL A 202 -0.20 4.86 18.16
C VAL A 202 0.63 4.96 19.43
N ARG A 203 0.93 6.17 19.90
CA ARG A 203 1.63 6.39 21.17
C ARG A 203 0.87 5.77 22.35
N GLY A 204 -0.45 5.99 22.40
CA GLY A 204 -1.33 5.39 23.41
C GLY A 204 -1.39 3.86 23.35
N ILE A 205 -1.30 3.27 22.16
CA ILE A 205 -1.29 1.81 21.95
C ILE A 205 0.06 1.21 22.37
N VAL A 206 1.18 1.80 21.92
CA VAL A 206 2.53 1.27 22.16
C VAL A 206 2.98 1.51 23.59
N GLY A 207 2.55 2.62 24.24
CA GLY A 207 2.71 2.90 25.67
C GLY A 207 4.13 3.20 26.12
N ARG A 208 5.05 3.56 25.21
CA ARG A 208 6.43 3.94 25.57
C ARG A 208 6.93 5.11 24.72
N PRO A 209 7.81 5.98 25.24
CA PRO A 209 8.46 7.04 24.49
C PRO A 209 9.62 6.52 23.64
N GLY A 210 10.19 7.43 22.86
CA GLY A 210 11.38 7.16 22.06
C GLY A 210 11.08 6.36 20.81
N LEU A 211 9.87 6.44 20.28
CA LEU A 211 9.46 5.78 19.04
C LEU A 211 10.05 6.52 17.84
N LEU A 212 10.46 5.78 16.80
CA LEU A 212 10.89 6.34 15.53
C LEU A 212 9.74 6.24 14.54
N TYR A 213 9.17 7.37 14.16
CA TYR A 213 8.10 7.45 13.15
C TYR A 213 8.68 7.77 11.78
N ALA A 214 8.31 7.00 10.77
CA ALA A 214 8.67 7.25 9.38
C ALA A 214 7.41 7.44 8.52
N GLY A 215 7.44 8.37 7.58
CA GLY A 215 6.33 8.66 6.70
C GLY A 215 6.74 9.31 5.39
N ASP A 216 5.76 9.71 4.59
CA ASP A 216 5.97 10.45 3.36
C ASP A 216 6.12 11.97 3.62
N CYS A 217 6.23 12.75 2.55
CA CYS A 217 6.39 14.21 2.66
C CYS A 217 5.15 14.94 3.23
N LYS A 218 3.99 14.30 3.28
CA LYS A 218 2.78 14.86 3.89
C LYS A 218 2.87 14.88 5.42
N MET A 219 3.57 13.90 5.99
CA MET A 219 3.88 13.87 7.41
C MET A 219 4.89 14.96 7.82
N ALA A 220 5.64 15.57 6.88
CA ALA A 220 6.71 16.52 7.15
C ALA A 220 6.26 17.94 7.54
N ALA A 221 4.97 18.18 7.79
CA ALA A 221 4.49 19.45 8.30
C ALA A 221 5.23 19.83 9.61
N LEU A 222 5.53 21.12 9.79
CA LEU A 222 6.28 21.59 10.97
C LEU A 222 5.55 21.24 12.27
N SER A 223 4.21 21.35 12.27
CA SER A 223 3.36 20.98 13.41
C SER A 223 3.48 19.50 13.78
N THR A 224 3.47 18.61 12.79
CA THR A 224 3.62 17.16 13.02
C THR A 224 5.00 16.82 13.59
N ARG A 225 6.08 17.45 13.08
CA ARG A 225 7.44 17.28 13.61
C ARG A 225 7.57 17.80 15.04
N ALA A 226 6.94 18.94 15.33
CA ALA A 226 6.90 19.51 16.67
C ALA A 226 6.16 18.60 17.66
N GLU A 227 5.01 18.06 17.25
CA GLU A 227 4.21 17.11 18.04
C GLU A 227 5.04 15.85 18.42
N ILE A 228 5.79 15.30 17.46
CA ILE A 228 6.65 14.15 17.70
C ILE A 228 7.79 14.53 18.68
N ALA A 229 8.45 15.68 18.46
CA ALA A 229 9.55 16.15 19.30
C ALA A 229 9.10 16.47 20.73
N ALA A 230 7.92 17.08 20.91
CA ALA A 230 7.33 17.42 22.20
C ALA A 230 7.14 16.20 23.11
N HIS A 231 6.95 15.03 22.53
CA HIS A 231 6.75 13.78 23.26
C HIS A 231 8.01 12.91 23.36
N HIS A 232 9.18 13.47 23.09
CA HIS A 232 10.47 12.75 23.14
C HIS A 232 10.54 11.55 22.18
N ASP A 233 9.80 11.63 21.07
CA ASP A 233 9.83 10.66 19.99
C ASP A 233 10.67 11.19 18.82
N PHE A 234 10.96 10.31 17.86
CA PHE A 234 11.79 10.60 16.72
C PHE A 234 11.02 10.44 15.42
N TYR A 235 11.47 11.17 14.40
CA TYR A 235 10.91 11.07 13.06
C TYR A 235 11.99 10.89 11.99
N LEU A 236 11.59 10.31 10.87
CA LEU A 236 12.36 10.23 9.62
C LEU A 236 11.42 10.39 8.44
N MET A 237 11.52 11.49 7.70
CA MET A 237 10.63 11.81 6.61
C MET A 237 11.30 12.68 5.54
N PRO A 238 10.89 12.60 4.26
CA PRO A 238 11.39 13.49 3.22
C PRO A 238 10.74 14.87 3.33
N LEU A 239 11.50 15.90 3.06
CA LEU A 239 10.95 17.25 2.91
C LEU A 239 10.21 17.40 1.58
N PRO A 240 9.05 18.07 1.57
CA PRO A 240 8.34 18.40 0.34
C PRO A 240 9.14 19.41 -0.49
N ARG A 241 9.02 19.31 -1.82
CA ARG A 241 9.59 20.30 -2.75
C ARG A 241 8.52 21.34 -3.13
N THR A 242 7.99 22.07 -2.14
CA THR A 242 6.95 23.09 -2.30
C THR A 242 7.28 24.31 -1.47
N GLY A 243 6.84 25.50 -1.92
CA GLY A 243 7.05 26.77 -1.20
C GLY A 243 8.53 27.04 -0.86
N GLU A 244 8.78 27.60 0.31
CA GLU A 244 10.13 27.92 0.80
C GLU A 244 11.04 26.69 0.94
N THR A 245 10.46 25.54 1.27
CA THR A 245 11.21 24.29 1.38
C THR A 245 11.84 23.89 0.04
N ALA A 246 11.18 24.16 -1.09
CA ALA A 246 11.75 23.87 -2.41
C ALA A 246 13.04 24.67 -2.66
N THR A 247 13.03 25.98 -2.32
CA THR A 247 14.20 26.84 -2.46
C THR A 247 15.36 26.38 -1.59
N GLN A 248 15.08 26.02 -0.33
CA GLN A 248 16.09 25.47 0.58
C GLN A 248 16.68 24.16 0.05
N VAL A 249 15.85 23.22 -0.36
CA VAL A 249 16.28 21.93 -0.94
C VAL A 249 17.15 22.16 -2.17
N ASP A 250 16.76 23.08 -3.04
CA ASP A 250 17.52 23.38 -4.26
C ASP A 250 18.86 24.06 -3.94
N SER A 251 18.95 24.92 -2.91
CA SER A 251 20.22 25.54 -2.49
C SER A 251 21.18 24.49 -1.94
N TRP A 252 20.72 23.54 -1.13
CA TRP A 252 21.56 22.46 -0.58
C TRP A 252 22.09 21.53 -1.68
N ILE A 253 21.27 21.23 -2.69
CA ILE A 253 21.71 20.42 -3.84
C ILE A 253 22.70 21.20 -4.72
N THR A 254 22.46 22.51 -4.91
CA THR A 254 23.34 23.37 -5.69
C THR A 254 24.73 23.44 -5.07
N ALA A 255 24.85 23.60 -3.76
CA ALA A 255 26.14 23.60 -3.08
C ALA A 255 26.99 22.34 -3.34
N ILE A 256 26.34 21.18 -3.50
CA ILE A 256 27.04 19.94 -3.87
C ILE A 256 27.46 19.94 -5.35
N VAL A 257 26.54 20.34 -6.24
CA VAL A 257 26.79 20.36 -7.68
C VAL A 257 27.91 21.32 -8.05
N GLU A 258 28.02 22.43 -7.33
CA GLU A 258 29.07 23.44 -7.48
C GLU A 258 30.37 23.09 -6.72
N GLY A 259 30.41 21.95 -6.02
CA GLY A 259 31.61 21.48 -5.31
C GLY A 259 31.91 22.23 -3.99
N VAL A 260 30.97 23.08 -3.53
CA VAL A 260 31.09 23.79 -2.24
C VAL A 260 30.88 22.86 -1.06
N GLN A 261 30.02 21.86 -1.21
CA GLN A 261 29.72 20.87 -0.17
C GLN A 261 30.17 19.47 -0.61
N GLU A 262 31.06 18.88 0.16
CA GLU A 262 31.50 17.50 -0.04
C GLU A 262 30.44 16.50 0.46
N THR A 263 30.45 15.32 -0.16
CA THR A 263 29.57 14.21 0.20
C THR A 263 30.36 12.96 0.59
N THR A 264 29.82 12.18 1.52
CA THR A 264 30.38 10.89 1.94
C THR A 264 29.66 9.76 1.22
N LEU A 265 30.37 8.71 0.83
CA LEU A 265 29.75 7.48 0.29
C LEU A 265 29.08 6.71 1.42
N LEU A 266 27.86 6.26 1.15
CA LEU A 266 27.03 5.53 2.09
C LEU A 266 27.05 4.04 1.76
N TRP A 267 27.60 3.23 2.66
CA TRP A 267 27.74 1.79 2.50
C TRP A 267 26.84 1.01 3.45
N ASP A 268 26.30 -0.10 2.99
CA ASP A 268 25.53 -1.06 3.77
C ASP A 268 26.15 -2.45 3.49
N GLY A 269 27.05 -2.87 4.35
CA GLY A 269 27.99 -3.94 4.04
C GLY A 269 28.84 -3.57 2.81
N GLU A 270 28.92 -4.45 1.84
CA GLU A 270 29.66 -4.24 0.59
C GLU A 270 28.87 -3.45 -0.47
N ARG A 271 27.62 -3.14 -0.20
CA ARG A 271 26.74 -2.47 -1.17
C ARG A 271 26.73 -0.95 -0.98
N MET A 272 27.19 -0.22 -1.99
CA MET A 272 27.05 1.24 -2.04
C MET A 272 25.57 1.62 -2.22
N ARG A 273 25.04 2.39 -1.26
CA ARG A 273 23.65 2.84 -1.23
C ARG A 273 23.47 4.23 -1.83
N GLY A 274 24.48 5.06 -1.81
CA GLY A 274 24.43 6.43 -2.33
C GLY A 274 25.60 7.27 -1.85
N ALA A 275 25.43 8.57 -1.98
CA ALA A 275 26.33 9.57 -1.39
C ALA A 275 25.49 10.67 -0.76
N GLY A 276 25.98 11.32 0.27
CA GLY A 276 25.25 12.39 0.92
C GLY A 276 26.03 13.07 2.03
N TYR A 277 25.41 14.08 2.60
CA TYR A 277 25.90 14.76 3.81
C TYR A 277 24.72 15.11 4.70
N GLU A 278 25.01 15.50 5.93
CA GLU A 278 24.02 15.98 6.87
C GLU A 278 24.55 17.17 7.66
N PHE A 279 23.62 17.98 8.14
CA PHE A 279 23.88 19.11 9.03
C PHE A 279 22.70 19.29 9.97
N GLU A 280 22.95 20.02 11.07
CA GLU A 280 21.95 20.30 12.09
C GLU A 280 21.38 21.70 11.93
N ARG A 281 20.09 21.85 12.27
CA ARG A 281 19.44 23.16 12.40
C ARG A 281 18.51 23.19 13.62
N PRO A 282 18.45 24.31 14.36
CA PRO A 282 17.48 24.49 15.41
C PRO A 282 16.10 24.77 14.82
N LEU A 283 15.07 24.19 15.41
CA LEU A 283 13.67 24.45 15.07
C LEU A 283 12.87 24.84 16.30
N ARG A 284 11.80 25.61 16.07
CA ARG A 284 10.82 26.00 17.07
C ARG A 284 9.42 25.96 16.47
N ALA A 285 8.47 25.44 17.25
CA ALA A 285 7.03 25.52 16.93
C ALA A 285 6.20 25.50 18.20
N MET A 286 4.92 25.83 18.09
CA MET A 286 3.97 25.76 19.19
C MET A 286 3.25 24.40 19.16
N VAL A 287 3.13 23.74 20.31
CA VAL A 287 2.34 22.53 20.53
C VAL A 287 1.48 22.78 21.77
N ASP A 288 0.17 22.68 21.64
CA ASP A 288 -0.80 22.91 22.72
C ASP A 288 -0.56 24.21 23.52
N GLY A 289 -0.22 25.30 22.80
CA GLY A 289 0.03 26.61 23.39
C GLY A 289 1.41 26.77 24.01
N SER A 290 2.27 25.75 24.02
CA SER A 290 3.63 25.78 24.58
C SER A 290 4.69 25.74 23.49
N PRO A 291 5.80 26.52 23.62
CA PRO A 291 6.86 26.49 22.65
C PRO A 291 7.73 25.24 22.82
N VAL A 292 7.92 24.50 21.74
CA VAL A 292 8.81 23.34 21.65
C VAL A 292 10.05 23.71 20.84
N TYR A 293 11.22 23.39 21.36
CA TYR A 293 12.52 23.61 20.71
C TYR A 293 13.19 22.26 20.50
N TRP A 294 13.73 22.03 19.30
CA TRP A 294 14.49 20.81 19.03
C TRP A 294 15.53 21.02 17.94
N THR A 295 16.51 20.15 17.89
CA THR A 295 17.49 20.09 16.80
C THR A 295 17.03 19.10 15.75
N GLU A 296 17.04 19.51 14.49
CA GLU A 296 16.73 18.67 13.34
C GLU A 296 17.99 18.45 12.50
N ARG A 297 18.28 17.22 12.16
CA ARG A 297 19.30 16.83 11.20
C ARG A 297 18.70 16.77 9.82
N VAL A 298 19.25 17.58 8.91
CA VAL A 298 18.88 17.61 7.48
C VAL A 298 19.86 16.72 6.74
N GLN A 299 19.34 15.74 6.04
CA GLN A 299 20.10 14.70 5.34
C GLN A 299 19.89 14.82 3.83
N VAL A 300 20.91 15.28 3.09
CA VAL A 300 20.86 15.43 1.64
C VAL A 300 21.55 14.23 1.00
N VAL A 301 20.78 13.38 0.33
CA VAL A 301 21.24 12.06 -0.14
C VAL A 301 20.95 11.86 -1.60
N ARG A 302 21.93 11.39 -2.37
CA ARG A 302 21.78 10.95 -3.75
C ARG A 302 21.63 9.44 -3.84
N SER A 303 20.57 8.98 -4.47
CA SER A 303 20.32 7.58 -4.77
C SER A 303 20.65 7.26 -6.22
N PRO A 304 21.60 6.37 -6.52
CA PRO A 304 21.91 5.96 -7.90
C PRO A 304 20.69 5.40 -8.63
N THR A 305 19.92 4.53 -7.97
CA THR A 305 18.72 3.94 -8.54
C THR A 305 17.65 4.98 -8.86
N LEU A 306 17.47 6.00 -7.99
CA LEU A 306 16.55 7.10 -8.26
C LEU A 306 17.05 7.96 -9.42
N ALA A 307 18.35 8.26 -9.46
CA ALA A 307 18.97 9.02 -10.55
C ALA A 307 18.73 8.32 -11.90
N GLN A 308 18.97 7.01 -11.99
CA GLN A 308 18.71 6.22 -13.20
C GLN A 308 17.24 6.27 -13.64
N ARG A 309 16.28 6.12 -12.69
CA ARG A 309 14.85 6.19 -13.01
C ARG A 309 14.43 7.58 -13.49
N GLN A 310 14.94 8.63 -12.86
CA GLN A 310 14.66 10.01 -13.27
C GLN A 310 15.29 10.32 -14.61
N GLN A 311 16.50 9.84 -14.89
CA GLN A 311 17.15 9.95 -16.19
C GLN A 311 16.33 9.27 -17.29
N ALA A 312 15.92 8.02 -17.10
CA ALA A 312 15.07 7.32 -18.06
C ALA A 312 13.74 8.05 -18.32
N THR A 313 13.16 8.67 -17.28
CA THR A 313 11.95 9.50 -17.43
C THR A 313 12.23 10.75 -18.26
N LEU A 314 13.35 11.42 -18.00
CA LEU A 314 13.77 12.61 -18.72
C LEU A 314 14.04 12.30 -20.22
N GLU A 315 14.66 11.16 -20.50
CA GLU A 315 14.91 10.68 -21.88
C GLU A 315 13.59 10.44 -22.65
N LYS A 316 12.58 9.85 -21.99
CA LYS A 316 11.24 9.69 -22.58
C LYS A 316 10.58 11.05 -22.87
N ARG A 317 10.72 12.02 -21.96
CA ARG A 317 10.18 13.37 -22.15
C ARG A 317 10.86 14.09 -23.32
N TRP A 318 12.18 13.97 -23.47
CA TRP A 318 12.90 14.50 -24.63
C TRP A 318 12.38 13.92 -25.93
N ALA A 319 12.31 12.60 -26.02
CA ALA A 319 11.84 11.94 -27.22
C ALA A 319 10.42 12.36 -27.60
N ALA A 320 9.53 12.48 -26.63
CA ALA A 320 8.16 12.94 -26.83
C ALA A 320 8.13 14.41 -27.29
N ALA A 321 8.91 15.29 -26.64
CA ALA A 321 9.00 16.70 -27.02
C ALA A 321 9.59 16.87 -28.44
N GLU A 322 10.66 16.15 -28.78
CA GLU A 322 11.24 16.18 -30.14
C GLU A 322 10.22 15.73 -31.20
N ALA A 323 9.46 14.67 -30.93
CA ALA A 323 8.43 14.20 -31.84
C ALA A 323 7.28 15.21 -32.00
N GLU A 324 6.82 15.80 -30.91
CA GLU A 324 5.75 16.80 -30.93
C GLU A 324 6.19 18.10 -31.58
N LEU A 325 7.42 18.57 -31.33
CA LEU A 325 8.00 19.72 -32.02
C LEU A 325 8.03 19.52 -33.55
N ARG A 326 8.55 18.38 -34.02
CA ARG A 326 8.58 18.05 -35.45
C ARG A 326 7.16 17.98 -36.06
N ALA A 327 6.17 17.56 -35.29
CA ALA A 327 4.77 17.50 -35.72
C ALA A 327 4.08 18.86 -35.85
N LEU A 328 4.65 19.95 -35.26
CA LEU A 328 4.10 21.30 -35.40
C LEU A 328 4.13 21.81 -36.84
N THR A 329 5.13 21.38 -37.64
CA THR A 329 5.32 21.86 -39.01
C THR A 329 5.38 20.71 -40.01
N PRO A 330 4.27 19.97 -40.20
CA PRO A 330 4.24 18.83 -41.14
C PRO A 330 4.50 19.29 -42.58
N PRO A 331 5.06 18.45 -43.46
CA PRO A 331 5.21 18.74 -44.88
C PRO A 331 3.87 19.18 -45.49
N PRO A 332 3.88 20.14 -46.49
CA PRO A 332 2.67 20.56 -47.17
C PRO A 332 1.90 19.37 -47.76
N GLY A 333 0.57 19.35 -47.57
CA GLY A 333 -0.27 18.28 -48.09
C GLY A 333 -1.75 18.53 -47.78
N ARG A 334 -2.64 17.75 -48.41
CA ARG A 334 -4.09 17.86 -48.20
C ARG A 334 -4.44 17.62 -46.72
N GLY A 335 -5.13 18.57 -46.11
CA GLY A 335 -5.53 18.49 -44.70
C GLY A 335 -4.41 18.76 -43.69
N LYS A 336 -3.19 19.12 -44.13
CA LYS A 336 -2.07 19.48 -43.25
C LYS A 336 -2.07 20.97 -42.97
N ARG A 337 -2.36 21.37 -41.72
CA ARG A 337 -2.33 22.75 -41.27
C ARG A 337 -0.90 23.28 -41.32
N GLN A 338 -0.70 24.41 -41.99
CA GLN A 338 0.60 25.11 -42.05
C GLN A 338 0.57 26.33 -41.15
N LEU A 339 1.62 26.55 -40.37
CA LEU A 339 1.80 27.75 -39.57
C LEU A 339 2.35 28.88 -40.47
N ARG A 340 1.66 30.02 -40.45
CA ARG A 340 1.94 31.18 -41.31
C ARG A 340 2.47 32.39 -40.55
N ASP A 341 2.61 32.27 -39.25
CA ASP A 341 3.05 33.33 -38.35
C ASP A 341 4.15 32.79 -37.42
N ALA A 342 5.23 33.56 -37.28
CA ALA A 342 6.40 33.19 -36.47
C ALA A 342 6.06 33.14 -34.97
N ASP A 343 5.29 34.12 -34.49
CA ASP A 343 4.95 34.22 -33.08
C ASP A 343 4.05 33.03 -32.66
N THR A 344 3.14 32.63 -33.54
CA THR A 344 2.31 31.44 -33.34
C THR A 344 3.15 30.18 -33.28
N LEU A 345 4.17 30.02 -34.12
CA LEU A 345 5.08 28.89 -34.07
C LEU A 345 5.91 28.91 -32.77
N GLN A 346 6.48 30.07 -32.43
CA GLN A 346 7.28 30.23 -31.22
C GLN A 346 6.47 29.90 -29.94
N ALA A 347 5.25 30.42 -29.85
CA ALA A 347 4.34 30.13 -28.74
C ALA A 347 3.95 28.64 -28.67
N ALA A 348 3.81 27.97 -29.83
CA ALA A 348 3.54 26.53 -29.87
C ALA A 348 4.76 25.71 -29.42
N MET A 349 5.97 26.07 -29.85
CA MET A 349 7.22 25.45 -29.41
C MET A 349 7.42 25.59 -27.89
N THR A 350 7.25 26.80 -27.34
CA THR A 350 7.37 27.04 -25.90
C THR A 350 6.40 26.17 -25.11
N ARG A 351 5.14 26.09 -25.53
CA ARG A 351 4.13 25.22 -24.89
C ARG A 351 4.49 23.73 -24.91
N VAL A 352 5.12 23.25 -25.99
CA VAL A 352 5.59 21.86 -26.05
C VAL A 352 6.73 21.64 -25.06
N LEU A 353 7.73 22.52 -25.04
CA LEU A 353 8.89 22.42 -24.15
C LEU A 353 8.48 22.48 -22.67
N GLU A 354 7.56 23.37 -22.32
CA GLU A 354 7.02 23.48 -20.95
C GLU A 354 6.18 22.26 -20.56
N ARG A 355 5.29 21.79 -21.43
CA ARG A 355 4.45 20.60 -21.18
C ARG A 355 5.29 19.37 -20.85
N HIS A 356 6.42 19.20 -21.54
CA HIS A 356 7.32 18.07 -21.31
C HIS A 356 8.38 18.35 -20.23
N ASP A 357 8.39 19.53 -19.61
CA ASP A 357 9.41 19.96 -18.63
C ASP A 357 10.84 19.78 -19.17
N VAL A 358 11.08 20.26 -20.39
CA VAL A 358 12.36 20.21 -21.09
C VAL A 358 12.80 21.58 -21.64
N ALA A 359 12.22 22.67 -21.15
CA ALA A 359 12.62 24.03 -21.49
C ALA A 359 14.09 24.26 -21.16
N GLY A 360 14.83 24.87 -22.09
CA GLY A 360 16.28 25.08 -21.99
C GLY A 360 17.13 23.83 -22.29
N LEU A 361 16.56 22.63 -22.33
CA LEU A 361 17.26 21.38 -22.67
C LEU A 361 17.23 21.06 -24.17
N LEU A 362 16.22 21.58 -24.87
CA LEU A 362 16.05 21.45 -26.31
C LEU A 362 15.99 22.83 -26.95
N THR A 363 16.62 22.98 -28.11
CA THR A 363 16.54 24.16 -28.97
C THR A 363 16.01 23.75 -30.32
N ALA A 364 14.97 24.45 -30.80
CA ALA A 364 14.40 24.20 -32.12
C ALA A 364 14.71 25.36 -33.04
N THR A 365 15.15 25.09 -34.27
CA THR A 365 15.40 26.04 -35.31
C THR A 365 14.35 25.91 -36.39
N TRP A 366 13.98 27.03 -37.01
CA TRP A 366 12.97 27.09 -38.05
C TRP A 366 13.33 28.10 -39.14
N GLU A 367 12.77 27.89 -40.33
CA GLU A 367 12.95 28.77 -41.48
C GLU A 367 11.60 29.23 -42.03
N ARG A 368 11.63 30.41 -42.62
CA ARG A 368 10.49 31.00 -43.30
C ARG A 368 10.56 30.63 -44.79
N HIS A 369 9.53 29.99 -45.29
CA HIS A 369 9.39 29.62 -46.71
C HIS A 369 8.29 30.44 -47.35
N GLU A 370 8.60 31.05 -48.52
CA GLU A 370 7.62 31.73 -49.35
C GLU A 370 7.35 30.95 -50.63
N THR A 371 6.12 30.79 -50.96
CA THR A 371 5.69 30.13 -52.20
C THR A 371 4.66 31.04 -52.90
N THR A 372 4.93 31.38 -54.13
CA THR A 372 4.01 32.14 -54.94
C THR A 372 3.00 31.19 -55.56
N VAL A 373 1.73 31.36 -55.24
CA VAL A 373 0.63 30.57 -55.79
C VAL A 373 -0.25 31.45 -56.62
N THR A 374 -0.38 31.11 -57.92
CA THR A 374 -1.29 31.79 -58.84
C THR A 374 -2.58 30.96 -58.92
N GLY A 375 -3.69 31.55 -58.57
CA GLY A 375 -5.01 30.94 -58.60
C GLY A 375 -5.98 31.80 -59.42
N TYR A 376 -6.99 31.15 -59.97
CA TYR A 376 -8.06 31.87 -60.69
C TYR A 376 -8.97 32.65 -59.73
N VAL A 377 -9.42 33.82 -60.17
CA VAL A 377 -10.35 34.64 -59.38
C VAL A 377 -11.78 34.07 -59.53
N GLY A 378 -12.47 33.87 -58.38
CA GLY A 378 -13.85 33.36 -58.30
C GLY A 378 -14.01 31.84 -58.39
N ARG A 379 -15.26 31.37 -58.25
CA ARG A 379 -15.60 29.94 -58.31
C ARG A 379 -15.79 29.50 -59.76
N GLY A 380 -15.34 28.30 -60.16
CA GLY A 380 -15.53 27.67 -61.44
C GLY A 380 -14.28 27.07 -62.04
N ARG A 381 -14.42 26.36 -63.20
CA ARG A 381 -13.31 25.69 -63.90
C ARG A 381 -12.37 26.73 -64.51
N GLY A 382 -11.05 26.51 -64.44
CA GLY A 382 -10.04 27.40 -65.04
C GLY A 382 -10.14 27.45 -66.58
N GLY A 383 -9.73 28.59 -67.21
CA GLY A 383 -9.66 28.79 -68.66
C GLY A 383 -8.64 29.88 -69.01
N PRO A 384 -8.19 29.98 -70.30
CA PRO A 384 -7.10 30.87 -70.70
C PRO A 384 -7.41 32.39 -70.47
N ASP A 385 -8.66 32.78 -70.60
CA ASP A 385 -9.09 34.19 -70.45
C ASP A 385 -9.54 34.57 -69.04
N ARG A 386 -9.39 33.69 -68.08
CA ARG A 386 -9.81 33.93 -66.71
C ARG A 386 -8.77 34.71 -65.90
N PRO A 387 -9.19 35.79 -65.23
CA PRO A 387 -8.25 36.55 -64.41
C PRO A 387 -7.62 35.67 -63.34
N THR A 388 -6.32 35.79 -63.19
CA THR A 388 -5.55 35.10 -62.14
C THR A 388 -5.13 36.11 -61.10
N ARG A 389 -5.06 35.63 -59.85
CA ARG A 389 -4.49 36.35 -58.73
C ARG A 389 -3.28 35.60 -58.21
N THR A 390 -2.15 36.27 -58.15
CA THR A 390 -0.94 35.76 -57.54
C THR A 390 -0.94 36.16 -56.06
N GLN A 391 -0.74 35.17 -55.20
CA GLN A 391 -0.67 35.37 -53.75
C GLN A 391 0.59 34.70 -53.21
N VAL A 392 1.37 35.42 -52.43
CA VAL A 392 2.50 34.85 -51.70
C VAL A 392 1.94 34.16 -50.46
N GLN A 393 2.18 32.87 -50.36
CA GLN A 393 1.89 32.06 -49.18
C GLN A 393 3.16 31.90 -48.37
N VAL A 394 3.10 32.35 -47.13
CA VAL A 394 4.19 32.21 -46.15
C VAL A 394 3.90 30.98 -45.28
N ARG A 395 4.89 30.16 -45.04
CA ARG A 395 4.86 29.11 -44.05
C ARG A 395 6.19 29.09 -43.28
N TYR A 396 6.11 28.64 -42.04
CA TYR A 396 7.29 28.40 -41.20
C TYR A 396 7.45 26.91 -41.02
N ALA A 397 8.68 26.40 -41.17
CA ALA A 397 9.01 24.99 -41.04
C ALA A 397 10.18 24.81 -40.09
N LEU A 398 10.04 23.89 -39.14
CA LEU A 398 11.16 23.46 -38.30
C LEU A 398 12.24 22.79 -39.15
N THR A 399 13.47 23.31 -39.03
CA THR A 399 14.66 22.78 -39.73
C THR A 399 15.47 21.82 -38.86
N GLY A 400 15.36 21.94 -37.53
CA GLY A 400 16.08 21.06 -36.62
C GLY A 400 15.61 21.20 -35.17
N VAL A 401 15.83 20.11 -34.43
CA VAL A 401 15.73 20.11 -32.96
C VAL A 401 17.07 19.61 -32.44
N ARG A 402 17.73 20.41 -31.63
CA ARG A 402 19.05 20.12 -31.07
C ARG A 402 18.96 20.03 -29.55
N ARG A 403 19.76 19.17 -28.97
CA ARG A 403 19.92 19.04 -27.52
C ARG A 403 20.98 20.01 -27.04
N ASN A 404 20.70 20.68 -25.92
CA ASN A 404 21.70 21.45 -25.20
C ASN A 404 22.43 20.50 -24.22
N GLU A 405 23.53 19.94 -24.67
CA GLU A 405 24.28 18.91 -23.90
C GLU A 405 24.80 19.46 -22.56
N GLU A 406 25.18 20.73 -22.52
CA GLU A 406 25.63 21.36 -21.26
C GLU A 406 24.49 21.47 -20.24
N ALA A 407 23.33 21.98 -20.65
CA ALA A 407 22.15 22.07 -19.80
C ALA A 407 21.64 20.67 -19.37
N ILE A 408 21.74 19.68 -20.27
CA ILE A 408 21.40 18.29 -19.99
C ILE A 408 22.37 17.69 -18.96
N ALA A 409 23.67 17.92 -19.11
CA ALA A 409 24.66 17.46 -18.13
C ALA A 409 24.40 18.09 -16.75
N ALA A 410 24.17 19.40 -16.69
CA ALA A 410 23.80 20.09 -15.46
C ALA A 410 22.52 19.52 -14.83
N ARG A 411 21.48 19.24 -15.65
CA ARG A 411 20.24 18.58 -15.16
C ARG A 411 20.51 17.19 -14.63
N ARG A 412 21.35 16.38 -15.27
CA ARG A 412 21.74 15.02 -14.82
C ARG A 412 22.44 15.03 -13.46
N HIS A 413 23.30 15.99 -13.18
CA HIS A 413 23.94 16.16 -11.88
C HIS A 413 22.94 16.43 -10.74
N ARG A 414 21.81 17.02 -11.05
CA ARG A 414 20.72 17.29 -10.09
C ARG A 414 19.76 16.12 -9.91
N LEU A 415 19.90 15.01 -10.65
CA LEU A 415 19.04 13.83 -10.51
C LEU A 415 19.47 12.94 -9.35
N GLY A 416 18.48 12.27 -8.75
CA GLY A 416 18.69 11.28 -7.70
C GLY A 416 18.76 11.84 -6.30
N TRP A 417 18.77 13.18 -6.11
CA TRP A 417 18.84 13.82 -4.83
C TRP A 417 17.48 13.82 -4.12
N ARG A 418 17.52 13.51 -2.83
CA ARG A 418 16.41 13.65 -1.87
C ARG A 418 16.93 14.31 -0.62
N VAL A 419 16.07 15.09 0.01
CA VAL A 419 16.32 15.63 1.33
C VAL A 419 15.33 14.99 2.29
N GLN A 420 15.84 14.39 3.33
CA GLN A 420 15.07 13.84 4.45
C GLN A 420 15.53 14.50 5.74
N VAL A 421 14.66 14.49 6.72
CA VAL A 421 14.91 15.12 8.02
C VAL A 421 14.61 14.14 9.16
N THR A 422 15.37 14.29 10.24
CA THR A 422 15.18 13.54 11.48
C THR A 422 15.61 14.36 12.69
N ASN A 423 14.95 14.17 13.82
CA ASN A 423 15.41 14.66 15.12
C ASN A 423 16.12 13.57 15.94
N ALA A 424 16.26 12.36 15.41
CA ALA A 424 17.01 11.30 16.07
C ALA A 424 18.51 11.65 16.06
N PRO A 425 19.23 11.52 17.17
CA PRO A 425 20.67 11.77 17.21
C PRO A 425 21.45 10.73 16.38
N ALA A 426 22.68 11.06 15.99
CA ALA A 426 23.46 10.26 15.02
C ALA A 426 23.84 8.86 15.53
N ASP A 427 24.05 8.73 16.83
CA ASP A 427 24.33 7.45 17.51
C ASP A 427 23.13 6.50 17.48
N ARG A 428 21.90 7.04 17.51
CA ARG A 428 20.67 6.27 17.39
C ARG A 428 20.30 5.95 15.95
N LEU A 429 20.47 6.90 15.05
CA LEU A 429 20.13 6.78 13.63
C LEU A 429 21.18 7.47 12.76
N SER A 430 22.24 6.75 12.39
CA SER A 430 23.25 7.28 11.48
C SER A 430 22.65 7.59 10.09
N LEU A 431 23.32 8.43 9.30
CA LEU A 431 22.89 8.77 7.94
C LEU A 431 22.65 7.51 7.09
N CYS A 432 23.52 6.53 7.19
CA CYS A 432 23.36 5.27 6.44
C CYS A 432 22.15 4.45 6.91
N GLN A 433 21.94 4.36 8.23
CA GLN A 433 20.78 3.70 8.81
C GLN A 433 19.48 4.40 8.43
N ALA A 434 19.45 5.74 8.43
CA ALA A 434 18.31 6.54 8.02
C ALA A 434 17.93 6.26 6.55
N VAL A 435 18.92 6.23 5.64
CA VAL A 435 18.70 5.89 4.23
C VAL A 435 18.17 4.47 4.06
N ARG A 436 18.69 3.51 4.82
CA ARG A 436 18.22 2.12 4.80
C ARG A 436 16.79 2.01 5.33
N HIS A 437 16.52 2.62 6.48
CA HIS A 437 15.20 2.60 7.11
C HIS A 437 14.14 3.26 6.21
N TYR A 438 14.45 4.42 5.63
CA TYR A 438 13.53 5.09 4.71
C TYR A 438 13.21 4.23 3.47
N ARG A 439 14.21 3.52 2.93
CA ARG A 439 14.01 2.60 1.79
C ARG A 439 13.25 1.33 2.15
N GLY A 440 13.20 0.95 3.41
CA GLY A 440 12.42 -0.17 3.94
C GLY A 440 10.90 0.02 3.88
N GLY A 441 10.42 1.22 3.53
CA GLY A 441 9.00 1.60 3.53
C GLY A 441 8.06 0.84 2.58
N TRP A 442 8.57 -0.15 1.86
CA TRP A 442 7.74 -1.01 1.01
C TRP A 442 6.79 -1.92 1.81
N SER A 443 7.04 -2.16 3.11
CA SER A 443 6.24 -3.06 3.94
C SER A 443 4.79 -2.59 4.09
N LEU A 444 4.57 -1.31 4.45
CA LEU A 444 3.21 -0.75 4.55
C LEU A 444 2.55 -0.58 3.18
N ALA A 445 3.31 -0.18 2.14
CA ALA A 445 2.78 -0.12 0.78
C ALA A 445 2.29 -1.49 0.29
N ARG A 446 3.03 -2.57 0.63
CA ARG A 446 2.61 -3.94 0.36
C ARG A 446 1.39 -4.34 1.19
N ALA A 447 1.31 -3.96 2.46
CA ALA A 447 0.14 -4.18 3.29
C ALA A 447 -1.12 -3.53 2.68
N PHE A 448 -1.02 -2.31 2.19
CA PHE A 448 -2.12 -1.66 1.46
C PHE A 448 -2.48 -2.36 0.15
N HIS A 449 -1.50 -2.89 -0.58
CA HIS A 449 -1.77 -3.70 -1.77
C HIS A 449 -2.56 -4.97 -1.40
N LEU A 450 -2.14 -5.70 -0.38
CA LEU A 450 -2.87 -6.87 0.11
C LEU A 450 -4.28 -6.53 0.62
N LEU A 451 -4.45 -5.35 1.23
CA LEU A 451 -5.76 -4.90 1.72
C LEU A 451 -6.72 -4.59 0.56
N LYS A 452 -6.23 -3.94 -0.52
CA LYS A 452 -7.06 -3.53 -1.66
C LYS A 452 -7.38 -4.67 -2.60
N ASP A 453 -6.40 -5.51 -2.89
CA ASP A 453 -6.51 -6.63 -3.82
C ASP A 453 -6.77 -7.96 -3.08
N LEU A 454 -6.78 -9.06 -3.81
CA LEU A 454 -6.90 -10.38 -3.21
C LEU A 454 -5.68 -10.70 -2.32
N PRO A 455 -5.88 -11.35 -1.19
CA PRO A 455 -7.12 -12.05 -0.78
C PRO A 455 -8.16 -11.19 -0.05
N LEU A 456 -7.86 -9.96 0.39
CA LEU A 456 -8.74 -9.19 1.26
C LEU A 456 -9.81 -8.39 0.51
N GLY A 457 -9.45 -7.82 -0.64
CA GLY A 457 -10.40 -7.28 -1.60
C GLY A 457 -11.21 -6.07 -1.12
N LEU A 458 -10.57 -5.07 -0.49
CA LEU A 458 -11.24 -3.82 -0.10
C LEU A 458 -11.95 -3.11 -1.28
N SER A 459 -11.64 -3.48 -2.50
CA SER A 459 -12.31 -3.03 -3.73
C SER A 459 -12.65 -4.22 -4.63
N PRO A 460 -13.96 -4.48 -4.86
CA PRO A 460 -15.14 -3.78 -4.36
C PRO A 460 -15.62 -4.25 -2.97
N LEU A 461 -16.25 -3.36 -2.21
CA LEU A 461 -17.01 -3.74 -1.00
C LEU A 461 -18.48 -4.01 -1.36
N PHE A 462 -19.09 -5.02 -0.71
CA PHE A 462 -20.48 -5.43 -0.93
C PHE A 462 -21.42 -5.03 0.23
N VAL A 463 -21.09 -3.94 0.91
CA VAL A 463 -21.90 -3.32 1.98
C VAL A 463 -22.12 -1.84 1.67
N TRP A 464 -23.27 -1.28 2.11
CA TRP A 464 -23.71 0.04 1.65
C TRP A 464 -23.75 1.10 2.76
N LYS A 465 -24.06 0.70 4.01
CA LYS A 465 -24.13 1.62 5.13
C LYS A 465 -22.75 2.06 5.58
N ALA A 466 -22.59 3.31 6.00
CA ALA A 466 -21.30 3.86 6.40
C ALA A 466 -20.64 3.05 7.53
N GLU A 467 -21.43 2.65 8.53
CA GLU A 467 -20.98 1.82 9.66
C GLU A 467 -20.50 0.44 9.16
N GLN A 468 -21.24 -0.16 8.24
CA GLN A 468 -20.84 -1.46 7.69
C GLN A 468 -19.57 -1.36 6.83
N ILE A 469 -19.39 -0.27 6.08
CA ILE A 469 -18.17 -0.02 5.29
C ILE A 469 -16.97 0.14 6.23
N THR A 470 -17.12 0.95 7.29
CA THR A 470 -16.08 1.15 8.31
C THR A 470 -15.76 -0.15 9.03
N GLY A 471 -16.78 -0.85 9.54
CA GLY A 471 -16.61 -2.12 10.25
C GLY A 471 -15.97 -3.21 9.39
N LEU A 472 -16.38 -3.35 8.11
CA LEU A 472 -15.77 -4.32 7.20
C LEU A 472 -14.32 -3.95 6.87
N THR A 473 -14.01 -2.67 6.67
CA THR A 473 -12.64 -2.21 6.46
C THR A 473 -11.76 -2.58 7.66
N ARG A 474 -12.24 -2.37 8.88
CA ARG A 474 -11.56 -2.74 10.13
C ARG A 474 -11.41 -4.27 10.26
N LEU A 475 -12.42 -5.05 9.92
CA LEU A 475 -12.35 -6.51 9.88
C LEU A 475 -11.28 -7.00 8.89
N LEU A 476 -11.21 -6.41 7.69
CA LEU A 476 -10.17 -6.72 6.71
C LEU A 476 -8.76 -6.36 7.21
N THR A 477 -8.62 -5.33 8.06
CA THR A 477 -7.32 -5.05 8.70
C THR A 477 -6.94 -6.06 9.78
N LEU A 478 -7.92 -6.71 10.46
CA LEU A 478 -7.65 -7.86 11.32
C LEU A 478 -7.16 -9.06 10.50
N ALA A 479 -7.80 -9.34 9.35
CA ALA A 479 -7.32 -10.37 8.44
C ALA A 479 -5.89 -10.08 7.94
N LEU A 480 -5.57 -8.81 7.63
CA LEU A 480 -4.23 -8.39 7.24
C LEU A 480 -3.21 -8.60 8.37
N ARG A 481 -3.58 -8.34 9.63
CA ARG A 481 -2.72 -8.62 10.79
C ARG A 481 -2.39 -10.10 10.90
N LEU A 482 -3.38 -11.00 10.78
CA LEU A 482 -3.15 -12.44 10.78
C LEU A 482 -2.25 -12.87 9.61
N LEU A 483 -2.51 -12.37 8.41
CA LEU A 483 -1.70 -12.69 7.22
C LEU A 483 -0.25 -12.23 7.34
N THR A 484 -0.02 -11.04 7.89
CA THR A 484 1.34 -10.53 8.14
C THR A 484 2.06 -11.30 9.24
N LEU A 485 1.35 -11.79 10.26
CA LEU A 485 1.93 -12.68 11.28
C LEU A 485 2.36 -14.03 10.69
N VAL A 486 1.49 -14.68 9.88
CA VAL A 486 1.86 -15.92 9.16
C VAL A 486 3.18 -15.70 8.40
N GLU A 487 3.27 -14.63 7.66
CA GLU A 487 4.45 -14.32 6.86
C GLU A 487 5.69 -14.06 7.71
N THR A 488 5.55 -13.22 8.73
CA THR A 488 6.67 -12.78 9.57
C THR A 488 7.22 -13.93 10.40
N GLN A 489 6.35 -14.75 11.00
CA GLN A 489 6.76 -15.87 11.84
C GLN A 489 7.48 -16.96 11.03
N VAL A 490 6.95 -17.32 9.85
CA VAL A 490 7.62 -18.32 9.00
C VAL A 490 8.97 -17.79 8.50
N ARG A 491 9.06 -16.54 8.09
CA ARG A 491 10.35 -15.92 7.68
C ARG A 491 11.35 -15.89 8.81
N HIS A 492 10.92 -15.49 10.00
CA HIS A 492 11.78 -15.45 11.18
C HIS A 492 12.29 -16.85 11.55
N GLY A 493 11.42 -17.87 11.56
CA GLY A 493 11.81 -19.23 11.82
C GLY A 493 12.77 -19.83 10.78
N LEU A 494 12.60 -19.47 9.50
CA LEU A 494 13.54 -19.86 8.43
C LEU A 494 14.89 -19.16 8.60
N GLU A 495 14.90 -17.87 8.91
CA GLU A 495 16.13 -17.08 9.12
C GLU A 495 16.92 -17.59 10.33
N GLN A 496 16.27 -17.85 11.48
CA GLN A 496 16.91 -18.39 12.66
C GLN A 496 17.59 -19.74 12.42
N ARG A 497 16.99 -20.58 11.57
CA ARG A 497 17.52 -21.91 11.27
C ARG A 497 18.40 -21.95 10.02
N GLN A 498 18.57 -20.80 9.34
CA GLN A 498 19.27 -20.71 8.05
C GLN A 498 18.70 -21.70 7.00
N GLU A 499 17.37 -21.84 6.97
CA GLU A 499 16.66 -22.78 6.12
C GLU A 499 15.91 -22.06 4.98
N SER A 500 15.59 -22.82 3.95
CA SER A 500 14.64 -22.45 2.90
C SER A 500 13.52 -23.48 2.79
N VAL A 501 12.37 -23.07 2.24
CA VAL A 501 11.21 -23.95 2.06
C VAL A 501 10.87 -24.09 0.57
N ALA A 502 10.66 -25.35 0.14
CA ALA A 502 10.20 -25.73 -1.20
C ALA A 502 8.69 -26.06 -1.18
N GLY A 503 8.08 -26.26 -2.35
CA GLY A 503 6.68 -26.70 -2.49
C GLY A 503 5.64 -25.57 -2.43
N LEU A 504 6.05 -24.31 -2.24
CA LEU A 504 5.14 -23.16 -2.19
C LEU A 504 4.74 -22.61 -3.56
N TYR A 505 5.44 -23.00 -4.61
CA TYR A 505 5.22 -22.47 -5.96
C TYR A 505 4.51 -23.49 -6.84
N GLU A 506 3.35 -23.14 -7.35
CA GLU A 506 2.64 -23.96 -8.32
C GLU A 506 3.46 -24.08 -9.61
N GLY A 507 3.52 -25.28 -10.18
CA GLY A 507 4.33 -25.57 -11.36
C GLY A 507 5.86 -25.59 -11.15
N ALA A 508 6.34 -25.28 -9.92
CA ALA A 508 7.76 -25.32 -9.57
C ALA A 508 8.01 -25.88 -8.15
N PRO A 509 7.71 -27.17 -7.90
CA PRO A 509 7.73 -27.75 -6.56
C PRO A 509 9.12 -27.77 -5.92
N THR A 510 10.18 -27.79 -6.70
CA THR A 510 11.57 -27.77 -6.23
C THR A 510 12.10 -26.36 -5.94
N ARG A 511 11.38 -25.31 -6.36
CA ARG A 511 11.80 -23.94 -6.10
C ARG A 511 11.75 -23.63 -4.61
N THR A 512 12.90 -23.25 -4.07
CA THR A 512 13.06 -22.86 -2.67
C THR A 512 12.89 -21.34 -2.47
N THR A 513 12.55 -20.94 -1.26
CA THR A 513 12.54 -19.55 -0.81
C THR A 513 12.81 -19.46 0.68
N GLU A 514 13.60 -18.46 1.07
CA GLU A 514 13.81 -18.05 2.47
C GLU A 514 12.78 -17.00 2.91
N ARG A 515 12.05 -16.41 1.94
CA ARG A 515 11.10 -15.32 2.20
C ARG A 515 9.73 -15.59 1.58
N PRO A 516 9.01 -16.62 2.05
CA PRO A 516 7.67 -16.90 1.56
C PRO A 516 6.69 -15.77 1.89
N THR A 517 5.62 -15.62 1.08
CA THR A 517 4.52 -14.70 1.38
C THR A 517 3.43 -15.41 2.18
N GLY A 518 2.73 -14.67 3.06
CA GLY A 518 1.63 -15.24 3.85
C GLY A 518 0.56 -15.91 2.99
N THR A 519 0.19 -15.28 1.86
CA THR A 519 -0.76 -15.86 0.90
C THR A 519 -0.30 -17.20 0.33
N ARG A 520 0.99 -17.36 0.00
CA ARG A 520 1.52 -18.65 -0.49
C ARG A 520 1.56 -19.72 0.57
N ILE A 521 1.81 -19.33 1.81
CA ILE A 521 1.76 -20.26 2.95
C ILE A 521 0.34 -20.81 3.10
N LEU A 522 -0.69 -19.94 3.14
CA LEU A 522 -2.08 -20.38 3.21
C LEU A 522 -2.47 -21.22 1.99
N GLN A 523 -2.09 -20.79 0.78
CA GLN A 523 -2.34 -21.54 -0.45
C GLN A 523 -1.70 -22.93 -0.46
N ALA A 524 -0.61 -23.19 0.27
CA ALA A 524 -0.03 -24.53 0.36
C ALA A 524 -0.99 -25.51 1.04
N PHE A 525 -1.69 -25.08 2.08
CA PHE A 525 -2.74 -25.87 2.75
C PHE A 525 -3.98 -26.03 1.86
N ALA A 526 -4.46 -24.94 1.25
CA ALA A 526 -5.64 -24.96 0.39
C ALA A 526 -5.47 -25.88 -0.84
N ARG A 527 -4.29 -25.89 -1.45
CA ARG A 527 -3.98 -26.77 -2.61
C ARG A 527 -3.89 -28.24 -2.27
N ALA A 528 -3.52 -28.55 -1.05
CA ALA A 528 -3.46 -29.95 -0.59
C ALA A 528 -4.84 -30.60 -0.48
N GLN A 529 -5.91 -29.80 -0.54
CA GLN A 529 -7.29 -30.27 -0.42
C GLN A 529 -7.52 -31.13 0.85
N LEU A 530 -6.98 -30.63 1.97
CA LEU A 530 -7.13 -31.30 3.25
C LEU A 530 -8.61 -31.48 3.59
N THR A 531 -9.04 -32.71 3.73
CA THR A 531 -10.45 -33.08 3.90
C THR A 531 -10.61 -33.94 5.15
N LEU A 532 -11.60 -33.61 5.94
CA LEU A 532 -12.08 -34.41 7.05
C LEU A 532 -13.26 -35.23 6.54
N THR A 533 -13.14 -36.58 6.61
CA THR A 533 -14.15 -37.52 6.13
C THR A 533 -14.84 -38.17 7.32
N HIS A 534 -16.14 -38.00 7.40
CA HIS A 534 -17.00 -38.73 8.35
C HIS A 534 -17.52 -39.99 7.71
N VAL A 535 -17.27 -41.13 8.37
CA VAL A 535 -17.74 -42.44 7.94
C VAL A 535 -18.70 -42.97 8.98
N ARG A 536 -19.93 -43.28 8.58
CA ARG A 536 -20.92 -43.92 9.45
C ARG A 536 -21.42 -45.21 8.81
N MET A 537 -21.28 -46.31 9.54
CA MET A 537 -21.76 -47.63 9.16
C MET A 537 -22.52 -48.26 10.34
N GLY A 538 -23.84 -48.25 10.25
CA GLY A 538 -24.71 -48.66 11.34
C GLY A 538 -24.54 -47.80 12.59
N ARG A 539 -24.04 -48.40 13.69
CA ARG A 539 -23.74 -47.68 14.96
C ARG A 539 -22.30 -47.20 15.07
N SER A 540 -21.42 -47.63 14.15
CA SER A 540 -20.03 -47.20 14.14
C SER A 540 -19.90 -45.87 13.39
N THR A 541 -19.20 -44.95 13.99
CA THR A 541 -18.87 -43.65 13.37
C THR A 541 -17.39 -43.37 13.57
N GLY A 542 -16.77 -42.74 12.58
CA GLY A 542 -15.37 -42.34 12.66
C GLY A 542 -15.06 -41.15 11.77
N TRP A 543 -14.07 -40.38 12.18
CA TRP A 543 -13.56 -39.26 11.43
C TRP A 543 -12.15 -39.56 10.93
N TYR A 544 -11.84 -39.21 9.70
CA TYR A 544 -10.54 -39.44 9.05
C TYR A 544 -10.08 -38.15 8.38
N LEU A 545 -8.89 -37.70 8.75
CA LEU A 545 -8.27 -36.50 8.15
C LEU A 545 -7.27 -36.93 7.07
N THR A 546 -7.25 -36.18 5.95
CA THR A 546 -6.15 -36.29 4.98
C THR A 546 -4.82 -36.01 5.69
N PRO A 547 -3.81 -36.89 5.58
CA PRO A 547 -2.53 -36.70 6.28
C PRO A 547 -1.84 -35.39 5.89
N LEU A 548 -1.26 -34.73 6.88
CA LEU A 548 -0.40 -33.59 6.64
C LEU A 548 0.89 -34.00 5.93
N SER A 549 1.34 -33.24 4.97
CA SER A 549 2.66 -33.44 4.37
C SER A 549 3.76 -32.83 5.25
N SER A 550 5.01 -33.25 5.04
CA SER A 550 6.18 -32.67 5.71
C SER A 550 6.30 -31.15 5.55
N LEU A 551 5.81 -30.59 4.42
CA LEU A 551 5.73 -29.15 4.21
C LEU A 551 4.77 -28.50 5.22
N HIS A 552 3.57 -29.06 5.40
CA HIS A 552 2.57 -28.54 6.34
C HIS A 552 3.09 -28.59 7.78
N GLU A 553 3.70 -29.69 8.19
CA GLU A 553 4.27 -29.83 9.53
C GLU A 553 5.39 -28.81 9.79
N ARG A 554 6.29 -28.59 8.82
CA ARG A 554 7.33 -27.55 8.92
C ARG A 554 6.76 -26.15 9.03
N LEU A 555 5.75 -25.82 8.22
CA LEU A 555 5.09 -24.51 8.29
C LEU A 555 4.42 -24.30 9.64
N LEU A 556 3.70 -25.29 10.18
CA LEU A 556 3.10 -25.23 11.51
C LEU A 556 4.17 -25.07 12.61
N GLN A 557 5.31 -25.77 12.48
CA GLN A 557 6.43 -25.64 13.42
C GLN A 557 6.98 -24.20 13.44
N HIS A 558 7.18 -23.56 12.27
CA HIS A 558 7.63 -22.17 12.21
C HIS A 558 6.60 -21.17 12.76
N LEU A 559 5.31 -21.53 12.73
CA LEU A 559 4.23 -20.75 13.32
C LEU A 559 4.03 -21.02 14.81
N HIS A 560 4.80 -21.97 15.37
CA HIS A 560 4.63 -22.48 16.73
C HIS A 560 3.20 -22.95 16.99
N LEU A 561 2.62 -23.64 16.01
CA LEU A 561 1.32 -24.29 16.11
C LEU A 561 1.50 -25.81 16.13
N PRO A 562 0.79 -26.52 17.02
CA PRO A 562 0.90 -27.98 17.10
C PRO A 562 0.15 -28.63 15.92
N THR A 563 0.64 -29.76 15.44
CA THR A 563 -0.05 -30.58 14.42
C THR A 563 -1.40 -31.12 14.91
N SER A 564 -1.56 -31.25 16.23
CA SER A 564 -2.85 -31.63 16.86
C SER A 564 -3.99 -30.70 16.52
N LEU A 565 -3.71 -29.47 16.10
CA LEU A 565 -4.71 -28.54 15.58
C LEU A 565 -5.51 -29.13 14.39
N TYR A 566 -4.90 -30.04 13.66
CA TYR A 566 -5.48 -30.78 12.54
C TYR A 566 -5.88 -32.20 12.95
N THR A 567 -4.97 -32.94 13.57
CA THR A 567 -5.19 -34.40 13.85
C THR A 567 -6.30 -34.62 14.85
N ALA A 568 -6.47 -33.74 15.84
CA ALA A 568 -7.53 -33.83 16.82
C ALA A 568 -8.96 -33.62 16.24
N LEU A 569 -9.09 -33.10 15.03
CA LEU A 569 -10.38 -33.06 14.31
C LEU A 569 -10.89 -34.49 14.02
N ALA A 570 -9.98 -35.44 13.84
CA ALA A 570 -10.32 -36.83 13.60
C ALA A 570 -10.40 -37.67 14.91
N ASP A 571 -9.79 -37.20 16.00
CA ASP A 571 -9.74 -37.95 17.28
C ASP A 571 -11.03 -37.78 18.12
N ASN A 572 -11.87 -36.78 17.81
CA ASN A 572 -13.13 -36.52 18.51
C ASN A 572 -14.25 -37.49 18.06
N SER A 573 -13.99 -38.77 18.09
CA SER A 573 -15.00 -39.81 17.93
C SER A 573 -15.47 -40.28 19.32
N SER A 574 -16.32 -39.52 19.96
CA SER A 574 -17.08 -39.98 21.14
C SER A 574 -18.57 -39.83 20.94
#